data_30068971629d1e465160de1e6892adda
#
_entry.id   30068971629d1e465160de1e6892adda
#
_cell.length_a   1.000
_cell.length_b   1.000
_cell.length_c   1.000
_cell.angle_alpha   90.00
_cell.angle_beta   90.00
_cell.angle_gamma   90.00
#
_symmetry.space_group_name_H-M   'P 1'
#
loop_
_entity.id
_entity.type
_entity.pdbx_description
1 polymer ?
#
loop_
_entity_poly.entity_id
_entity_poly.type
_entity_poly.pdbx_seq_one_letter_code
_entity_poly.pdbx_strand_id
1 'polypeptide(L)'
;LQIPQIFCRTDSFKNSFFPYCIDEWRNLDVEIKQSVSLVSFKRSILNFIRPNHNSIFDISDNEGIKLLTRLRLGLSNLNKHEFSYSFFNTINPMCSCNTEDESSTHYLLRCPNFAQIRIYLMNEINIINPSLLLLNDIALSKILLYGDKSFDNATNSKILNLTIQYIHMSG
;
A
#
# COMPACT_ATOMS: atom_id res chain seq x y z
N LEU A 1 -16.56 28.83 3.80
CA LEU A 1 -16.12 28.81 2.40
C LEU A 1 -16.85 27.67 1.69
N GLN A 2 -17.78 28.00 0.78
CA GLN A 2 -18.39 27.00 -0.11
C GLN A 2 -17.44 26.80 -1.28
N ILE A 3 -16.87 25.63 -1.41
CA ILE A 3 -16.08 25.25 -2.57
C ILE A 3 -17.06 24.84 -3.68
N PRO A 4 -17.00 25.48 -4.87
CA PRO A 4 -17.90 25.17 -5.96
C PRO A 4 -17.73 23.72 -6.44
N GLN A 5 -18.81 23.14 -6.97
CA GLN A 5 -18.77 21.82 -7.56
C GLN A 5 -17.93 21.86 -8.84
N ILE A 6 -16.90 21.02 -8.91
CA ILE A 6 -16.08 20.91 -10.12
C ILE A 6 -16.72 19.90 -11.07
N PHE A 7 -17.05 20.35 -12.28
CA PHE A 7 -17.50 19.47 -13.35
C PHE A 7 -16.30 18.89 -14.09
N CYS A 8 -16.11 17.59 -13.93
CA CYS A 8 -15.03 16.85 -14.58
C CYS A 8 -15.52 16.35 -15.96
N ARG A 9 -14.87 16.80 -17.03
CA ARG A 9 -15.22 16.40 -18.42
C ARG A 9 -14.60 15.05 -18.82
N THR A 10 -13.59 14.59 -18.13
CA THR A 10 -12.89 13.33 -18.41
C THR A 10 -12.63 12.58 -17.12
N ASP A 11 -12.56 11.24 -17.19
CA ASP A 11 -12.23 10.40 -16.05
C ASP A 11 -10.81 10.67 -15.53
N SER A 12 -9.87 10.99 -16.41
CA SER A 12 -8.51 11.38 -16.02
C SER A 12 -8.49 12.65 -15.18
N PHE A 13 -9.32 13.65 -15.51
CA PHE A 13 -9.41 14.88 -14.71
C PHE A 13 -10.15 14.63 -13.40
N LYS A 14 -11.22 13.83 -13.40
CA LYS A 14 -11.97 13.45 -12.18
C LYS A 14 -11.07 12.76 -11.14
N ASN A 15 -10.14 11.93 -11.61
CA ASN A 15 -9.19 11.19 -10.76
C ASN A 15 -7.87 11.95 -10.55
N SER A 16 -7.76 13.20 -11.00
CA SER A 16 -6.58 14.03 -10.75
C SER A 16 -6.55 14.58 -9.34
N PHE A 17 -5.38 15.06 -8.92
CA PHE A 17 -5.13 15.56 -7.56
C PHE A 17 -6.14 16.61 -7.08
N PHE A 18 -6.52 17.56 -7.92
CA PHE A 18 -7.40 18.65 -7.50
C PHE A 18 -8.83 18.24 -7.17
N PRO A 19 -9.57 17.51 -8.04
CA PRO A 19 -10.88 16.99 -7.70
C PRO A 19 -10.85 16.08 -6.48
N TYR A 20 -9.84 15.21 -6.37
CA TYR A 20 -9.65 14.35 -5.21
C TYR A 20 -9.53 15.17 -3.91
N CYS A 21 -8.67 16.18 -3.87
CA CYS A 21 -8.51 17.03 -2.69
C CYS A 21 -9.79 17.77 -2.32
N ILE A 22 -10.61 18.18 -3.30
CA ILE A 22 -11.88 18.88 -3.06
C ILE A 22 -12.92 17.93 -2.49
N ASP A 23 -12.98 16.70 -2.98
CA ASP A 23 -13.89 15.70 -2.45
C ASP A 23 -13.49 15.28 -1.02
N GLU A 24 -12.19 15.10 -0.75
CA GLU A 24 -11.67 14.87 0.60
C GLU A 24 -12.00 16.05 1.52
N TRP A 25 -11.80 17.29 1.07
CA TRP A 25 -12.18 18.47 1.83
C TRP A 25 -13.68 18.51 2.15
N ARG A 26 -14.54 18.14 1.19
CA ARG A 26 -16.00 18.10 1.42
C ARG A 26 -16.39 17.07 2.48
N ASN A 27 -15.68 15.97 2.53
CA ASN A 27 -15.93 14.86 3.48
C ASN A 27 -15.36 15.13 4.88
N LEU A 28 -14.53 16.17 5.07
CA LEU A 28 -14.04 16.55 6.40
C LEU A 28 -15.17 17.10 7.29
N ASP A 29 -15.07 16.82 8.58
CA ASP A 29 -15.97 17.38 9.58
C ASP A 29 -15.94 18.91 9.61
N VAL A 30 -17.11 19.49 9.89
CA VAL A 30 -17.28 20.97 9.96
C VAL A 30 -16.33 21.58 10.98
N GLU A 31 -16.11 20.91 12.11
CA GLU A 31 -15.19 21.37 13.18
C GLU A 31 -13.74 21.48 12.69
N ILE A 32 -13.30 20.53 11.86
CA ILE A 32 -11.96 20.58 11.27
C ILE A 32 -11.85 21.75 10.29
N LYS A 33 -12.86 21.94 9.44
CA LYS A 33 -12.92 23.04 8.45
C LYS A 33 -12.94 24.43 9.08
N GLN A 34 -13.49 24.55 10.28
CA GLN A 34 -13.62 25.81 11.05
C GLN A 34 -12.45 26.07 11.98
N SER A 35 -11.39 25.31 11.90
CA SER A 35 -10.18 25.51 12.71
C SER A 35 -9.64 26.93 12.62
N VAL A 36 -9.42 27.56 13.77
CA VAL A 36 -9.05 28.98 13.90
C VAL A 36 -7.61 29.28 13.38
N SER A 37 -6.77 28.26 13.29
CA SER A 37 -5.39 28.40 12.84
C SER A 37 -4.93 27.18 12.06
N LEU A 38 -3.89 27.35 11.23
CA LEU A 38 -3.26 26.23 10.49
C LEU A 38 -2.72 25.15 11.44
N VAL A 39 -2.24 25.53 12.63
CA VAL A 39 -1.72 24.59 13.64
C VAL A 39 -2.86 23.75 14.21
N SER A 40 -3.99 24.37 14.58
CA SER A 40 -5.17 23.66 15.06
C SER A 40 -5.77 22.76 13.97
N PHE A 41 -5.84 23.25 12.73
CA PHE A 41 -6.28 22.47 11.58
C PHE A 41 -5.41 21.22 11.36
N LYS A 42 -4.08 21.37 11.32
CA LYS A 42 -3.16 20.24 11.20
C LYS A 42 -3.34 19.22 12.32
N ARG A 43 -3.51 19.67 13.55
CA ARG A 43 -3.76 18.79 14.72
C ARG A 43 -5.07 18.04 14.59
N SER A 44 -6.15 18.73 14.20
CA SER A 44 -7.48 18.14 14.02
C SER A 44 -7.49 17.13 12.88
N ILE A 45 -6.85 17.44 11.74
CA ILE A 45 -6.67 16.49 10.64
C ILE A 45 -5.87 15.26 11.10
N LEU A 46 -4.76 15.44 11.81
CA LEU A 46 -3.99 14.31 12.32
C LEU A 46 -4.80 13.43 13.25
N ASN A 47 -5.65 14.00 14.08
CA ASN A 47 -6.55 13.25 14.97
C ASN A 47 -7.67 12.56 14.20
N PHE A 48 -8.18 13.17 13.14
CA PHE A 48 -9.19 12.59 12.25
C PHE A 48 -8.62 11.43 11.41
N ILE A 49 -7.40 11.59 10.92
CA ILE A 49 -6.70 10.58 10.10
C ILE A 49 -6.15 9.44 10.99
N ARG A 50 -5.78 9.73 12.25
CA ARG A 50 -5.19 8.75 13.18
C ARG A 50 -6.03 7.50 13.46
N PRO A 51 -7.36 7.52 13.54
CA PRO A 51 -8.14 6.28 13.63
C PRO A 51 -8.06 5.40 12.38
N ASN A 52 -7.73 6.03 11.23
CA ASN A 52 -7.42 5.37 9.96
C ASN A 52 -5.94 5.48 9.61
N HIS A 53 -5.09 5.79 10.60
CA HIS A 53 -3.66 5.98 10.42
C HIS A 53 -3.07 4.74 9.79
N ASN A 54 -2.48 4.94 8.65
CA ASN A 54 -1.81 3.87 7.94
C ASN A 54 -0.61 3.46 8.81
N SER A 55 -0.68 2.30 9.42
CA SER A 55 0.34 1.74 10.33
C SER A 55 1.76 1.69 9.74
N ILE A 56 1.90 2.04 8.46
CA ILE A 56 3.20 2.22 7.82
C ILE A 56 4.03 3.35 8.46
N PHE A 57 3.39 4.38 9.03
CA PHE A 57 4.09 5.49 9.68
C PHE A 57 4.63 5.16 11.07
N ASP A 58 4.22 4.01 11.63
CA ASP A 58 4.73 3.50 12.90
C ASP A 58 6.00 2.64 12.70
N ILE A 59 6.41 2.43 11.45
CA ILE A 59 7.57 1.66 11.07
C ILE A 59 8.78 2.60 10.99
N SER A 60 9.87 2.25 11.68
CA SER A 60 11.09 3.05 11.71
C SER A 60 12.04 2.83 10.51
N ASP A 61 11.78 1.80 9.70
CA ASP A 61 12.60 1.45 8.53
C ASP A 61 12.18 2.27 7.29
N ASN A 62 12.81 3.43 7.11
CA ASN A 62 12.52 4.33 6.00
C ASN A 62 12.82 3.71 4.61
N GLU A 63 13.88 2.91 4.47
CA GLU A 63 14.18 2.26 3.19
C GLU A 63 13.16 1.14 2.90
N GLY A 64 12.82 0.35 3.89
CA GLY A 64 11.76 -0.66 3.75
C GLY A 64 10.41 -0.06 3.39
N ILE A 65 10.03 1.07 4.01
CA ILE A 65 8.81 1.83 3.65
C ILE A 65 8.85 2.27 2.19
N LYS A 66 9.97 2.77 1.71
CA LYS A 66 10.16 3.19 0.33
C LYS A 66 10.02 2.01 -0.65
N LEU A 67 10.63 0.87 -0.35
CA LEU A 67 10.52 -0.35 -1.16
C LEU A 67 9.07 -0.87 -1.20
N LEU A 68 8.41 -0.95 -0.04
CA LEU A 68 7.01 -1.34 0.06
C LEU A 68 6.09 -0.38 -0.71
N THR A 69 6.36 0.93 -0.62
CA THR A 69 5.58 1.94 -1.35
C THR A 69 5.75 1.79 -2.86
N ARG A 70 6.97 1.56 -3.35
CA ARG A 70 7.20 1.27 -4.76
C ARG A 70 6.47 0.02 -5.23
N LEU A 71 6.46 -1.03 -4.41
CA LEU A 71 5.74 -2.27 -4.71
C LEU A 71 4.22 -2.03 -4.80
N ARG A 72 3.65 -1.22 -3.90
CA ARG A 72 2.23 -0.81 -3.91
C ARG A 72 1.84 -0.03 -5.16
N LEU A 73 2.70 0.89 -5.57
CA LEU A 73 2.45 1.78 -6.70
C LEU A 73 2.76 1.14 -8.06
N GLY A 74 3.28 -0.10 -8.08
CA GLY A 74 3.74 -0.73 -9.30
C GLY A 74 5.00 -0.09 -9.88
N LEU A 75 5.82 0.57 -9.05
CA LEU A 75 7.05 1.27 -9.41
C LEU A 75 8.32 0.54 -8.90
N SER A 76 8.19 -0.73 -8.56
CA SER A 76 9.32 -1.58 -8.16
C SER A 76 10.02 -2.17 -9.37
N ASN A 77 11.17 -2.80 -9.14
CA ASN A 77 11.98 -3.45 -10.18
C ASN A 77 11.43 -4.81 -10.65
N LEU A 78 10.15 -5.13 -10.34
CA LEU A 78 9.51 -6.33 -10.86
C LEU A 78 9.25 -6.17 -12.37
N ASN A 79 9.56 -7.20 -13.17
CA ASN A 79 9.43 -7.14 -14.63
C ASN A 79 8.05 -6.69 -15.12
N LYS A 80 6.97 -7.10 -14.42
CA LYS A 80 5.63 -6.64 -14.79
C LYS A 80 5.42 -5.13 -14.56
N HIS A 81 6.03 -4.57 -13.52
CA HIS A 81 5.96 -3.14 -13.25
C HIS A 81 6.77 -2.35 -14.27
N GLU A 82 8.01 -2.75 -14.51
CA GLU A 82 8.88 -2.13 -15.51
C GLU A 82 8.28 -2.17 -16.92
N PHE A 83 7.76 -3.33 -17.32
CA PHE A 83 7.09 -3.51 -18.60
C PHE A 83 5.87 -2.60 -18.77
N SER A 84 5.09 -2.40 -17.72
CA SER A 84 3.88 -1.57 -17.75
C SER A 84 4.15 -0.08 -18.00
N TYR A 85 5.31 0.42 -17.60
CA TYR A 85 5.65 1.84 -17.72
C TYR A 85 6.51 2.18 -18.93
N SER A 86 6.99 1.20 -19.69
CA SER A 86 7.86 1.40 -20.88
C SER A 86 9.11 2.26 -20.61
N PHE A 87 9.46 2.53 -19.34
CA PHE A 87 10.61 3.34 -18.95
C PHE A 87 11.92 2.56 -18.92
N PHE A 88 11.83 1.23 -18.92
CA PHE A 88 12.95 0.32 -18.80
C PHE A 88 13.00 -0.57 -20.03
N ASN A 89 14.20 -1.06 -20.35
CA ASN A 89 14.43 -1.97 -21.49
C ASN A 89 13.88 -3.39 -21.25
N THR A 90 12.90 -3.52 -20.35
CA THR A 90 12.29 -4.82 -20.03
C THR A 90 11.39 -5.26 -21.17
N ILE A 91 11.76 -6.36 -21.81
CA ILE A 91 11.16 -6.85 -23.06
C ILE A 91 9.83 -7.57 -22.80
N ASN A 92 9.67 -8.17 -21.61
CA ASN A 92 8.46 -8.90 -21.25
C ASN A 92 8.23 -8.84 -19.72
N PRO A 93 6.97 -9.05 -19.25
CA PRO A 93 6.65 -9.02 -17.84
C PRO A 93 7.01 -10.32 -17.07
N MET A 94 7.55 -11.33 -17.75
CA MET A 94 7.79 -12.67 -17.19
C MET A 94 8.83 -12.65 -16.08
N CYS A 95 8.56 -13.39 -15.00
CA CYS A 95 9.51 -13.59 -13.92
C CYS A 95 10.70 -14.48 -14.39
N SER A 96 11.85 -14.27 -13.80
CA SER A 96 13.05 -15.12 -14.01
C SER A 96 12.83 -16.60 -13.68
N CYS A 97 11.81 -16.93 -12.90
CA CYS A 97 11.41 -18.32 -12.64
C CYS A 97 10.65 -18.97 -13.82
N ASN A 98 10.28 -18.23 -14.85
CA ASN A 98 9.59 -18.66 -16.07
C ASN A 98 8.21 -19.31 -15.85
N THR A 99 7.52 -19.04 -14.71
CA THR A 99 6.21 -19.62 -14.45
C THR A 99 5.05 -18.68 -14.81
N GLU A 100 5.18 -17.41 -14.48
CA GLU A 100 4.15 -16.38 -14.73
C GLU A 100 4.78 -14.96 -14.70
N ASP A 101 3.96 -13.95 -15.01
CA ASP A 101 4.37 -12.54 -14.91
C ASP A 101 4.85 -12.19 -13.50
N GLU A 102 5.92 -11.41 -13.41
CA GLU A 102 6.52 -10.98 -12.15
C GLU A 102 5.69 -9.85 -11.50
N SER A 103 4.48 -10.18 -11.09
CA SER A 103 3.57 -9.29 -10.34
C SER A 103 3.92 -9.29 -8.85
N SER A 104 3.41 -8.28 -8.11
CA SER A 104 3.54 -8.25 -6.64
C SER A 104 2.99 -9.51 -5.98
N THR A 105 1.86 -10.04 -6.47
CA THR A 105 1.27 -11.29 -5.95
C THR A 105 2.15 -12.49 -6.23
N HIS A 106 2.68 -12.62 -7.46
CA HIS A 106 3.63 -13.67 -7.80
C HIS A 106 4.87 -13.60 -6.92
N TYR A 107 5.49 -12.43 -6.83
CA TYR A 107 6.69 -12.20 -6.02
C TYR A 107 6.49 -12.58 -4.55
N LEU A 108 5.41 -12.10 -3.93
CA LEU A 108 5.15 -12.34 -2.51
C LEU A 108 4.73 -13.79 -2.22
N LEU A 109 3.90 -14.40 -3.09
CA LEU A 109 3.17 -15.61 -2.71
C LEU A 109 3.49 -16.85 -3.54
N ARG A 110 3.97 -16.71 -4.79
CA ARG A 110 4.06 -17.85 -5.71
C ARG A 110 5.46 -18.15 -6.21
N CYS A 111 6.30 -17.12 -6.38
CA CYS A 111 7.58 -17.29 -7.02
C CYS A 111 8.44 -18.38 -6.33
N PRO A 112 8.85 -19.44 -7.04
CA PRO A 112 9.67 -20.49 -6.46
C PRO A 112 11.06 -20.01 -6.01
N ASN A 113 11.59 -18.95 -6.63
CA ASN A 113 12.89 -18.39 -6.27
C ASN A 113 12.92 -17.86 -4.83
N PHE A 114 11.77 -17.48 -4.28
CA PHE A 114 11.64 -16.93 -2.92
C PHE A 114 10.94 -17.89 -1.96
N ALA A 115 10.83 -19.17 -2.29
CA ALA A 115 10.08 -20.16 -1.49
C ALA A 115 10.57 -20.24 -0.04
N GLN A 116 11.88 -20.25 0.19
CA GLN A 116 12.47 -20.35 1.54
C GLN A 116 12.13 -19.13 2.40
N ILE A 117 12.28 -17.94 1.83
CA ILE A 117 11.98 -16.68 2.54
C ILE A 117 10.48 -16.59 2.84
N ARG A 118 9.67 -17.08 1.91
CA ARG A 118 8.20 -17.11 2.07
C ARG A 118 7.75 -18.01 3.21
N ILE A 119 8.41 -19.13 3.44
CA ILE A 119 8.10 -20.02 4.58
C ILE A 119 8.19 -19.23 5.90
N TYR A 120 9.25 -18.43 6.07
CA TYR A 120 9.38 -17.58 7.24
C TYR A 120 8.22 -16.58 7.36
N LEU A 121 7.92 -15.83 6.29
CA LEU A 121 6.81 -14.88 6.26
C LEU A 121 5.47 -15.55 6.62
N MET A 122 5.16 -16.71 6.03
CA MET A 122 3.90 -17.40 6.29
C MET A 122 3.81 -17.95 7.72
N ASN A 123 4.89 -18.40 8.30
CA ASN A 123 4.92 -18.85 9.68
C ASN A 123 4.62 -17.68 10.64
N GLU A 124 5.25 -16.53 10.43
CA GLU A 124 4.98 -15.34 11.25
C GLU A 124 3.54 -14.81 11.06
N ILE A 125 3.02 -14.82 9.84
CA ILE A 125 1.61 -14.47 9.57
C ILE A 125 0.66 -15.44 10.28
N ASN A 126 0.98 -16.73 10.28
CA ASN A 126 0.18 -17.75 11.00
C ASN A 126 0.13 -17.49 12.51
N ILE A 127 1.23 -17.00 13.10
CA ILE A 127 1.28 -16.64 14.54
C ILE A 127 0.39 -15.41 14.81
N ILE A 128 0.37 -14.43 13.89
CA ILE A 128 -0.44 -13.21 14.05
C ILE A 128 -1.93 -13.52 13.88
N ASN A 129 -2.28 -14.17 12.76
CA ASN A 129 -3.66 -14.54 12.46
C ASN A 129 -3.72 -15.71 11.45
N PRO A 130 -3.96 -16.95 11.93
CA PRO A 130 -4.02 -18.14 11.08
C PRO A 130 -5.07 -18.05 9.95
N SER A 131 -6.15 -17.29 10.14
CA SER A 131 -7.22 -17.19 9.14
C SER A 131 -6.76 -16.49 7.86
N LEU A 132 -5.68 -15.71 7.91
CA LEU A 132 -5.11 -15.07 6.73
C LEU A 132 -4.59 -16.07 5.71
N LEU A 133 -4.09 -17.22 6.17
CA LEU A 133 -3.57 -18.27 5.29
C LEU A 133 -4.68 -19.04 4.54
N LEU A 134 -5.96 -18.84 4.92
CA LEU A 134 -7.11 -19.40 4.23
C LEU A 134 -7.61 -18.50 3.08
N LEU A 135 -7.07 -17.30 2.96
CA LEU A 135 -7.43 -16.36 1.91
C LEU A 135 -6.82 -16.78 0.57
N ASN A 136 -7.47 -16.37 -0.52
CA ASN A 136 -6.84 -16.48 -1.83
C ASN A 136 -5.65 -15.52 -1.95
N ASP A 137 -4.73 -15.80 -2.88
CA ASP A 137 -3.49 -15.05 -3.06
C ASP A 137 -3.70 -13.56 -3.30
N ILE A 138 -4.78 -13.16 -4.00
CA ILE A 138 -5.07 -11.75 -4.28
C ILE A 138 -5.44 -11.03 -2.98
N ALA A 139 -6.29 -11.62 -2.15
CA ALA A 139 -6.70 -11.04 -0.87
C ALA A 139 -5.52 -11.00 0.11
N LEU A 140 -4.76 -12.10 0.22
CA LEU A 140 -3.59 -12.14 1.09
C LEU A 140 -2.51 -11.15 0.67
N SER A 141 -2.15 -11.08 -0.62
CA SER A 141 -1.18 -10.10 -1.11
C SER A 141 -1.61 -8.65 -0.86
N LYS A 142 -2.91 -8.36 -0.95
CA LYS A 142 -3.45 -7.05 -0.62
C LYS A 142 -3.25 -6.71 0.87
N ILE A 143 -3.48 -7.66 1.76
CA ILE A 143 -3.26 -7.46 3.21
C ILE A 143 -1.77 -7.29 3.51
N LEU A 144 -0.90 -8.08 2.91
CA LEU A 144 0.56 -7.94 3.06
C LEU A 144 1.05 -6.56 2.59
N LEU A 145 0.46 -6.02 1.52
CA LEU A 145 0.85 -4.72 0.99
C LEU A 145 0.24 -3.56 1.76
N TYR A 146 -1.03 -3.63 2.16
CA TYR A 146 -1.79 -2.46 2.63
C TYR A 146 -2.29 -2.58 4.07
N GLY A 147 -2.20 -3.76 4.68
CA GLY A 147 -2.93 -4.09 5.91
C GLY A 147 -4.41 -4.29 5.65
N ASP A 148 -5.19 -4.40 6.73
CA ASP A 148 -6.65 -4.52 6.69
C ASP A 148 -7.31 -3.60 7.72
N LYS A 149 -8.44 -3.00 7.35
CA LYS A 149 -9.19 -2.08 8.22
C LYS A 149 -9.83 -2.77 9.43
N SER A 150 -10.02 -4.07 9.38
CA SER A 150 -10.55 -4.88 10.49
C SER A 150 -9.52 -5.12 11.59
N PHE A 151 -8.23 -4.89 11.32
CA PHE A 151 -7.15 -5.07 12.29
C PHE A 151 -6.81 -3.75 12.99
N ASP A 152 -6.33 -3.85 14.22
CA ASP A 152 -5.75 -2.72 14.91
C ASP A 152 -4.42 -2.27 14.26
N ASN A 153 -3.95 -1.08 14.64
CA ASN A 153 -2.71 -0.52 14.10
C ASN A 153 -1.49 -1.38 14.43
N ALA A 154 -1.45 -1.99 15.61
CA ALA A 154 -0.31 -2.81 16.03
C ALA A 154 -0.20 -4.08 15.18
N THR A 155 -1.33 -4.73 14.90
CA THR A 155 -1.39 -5.91 14.02
C THR A 155 -1.01 -5.55 12.58
N ASN A 156 -1.55 -4.45 12.06
CA ASN A 156 -1.19 -3.97 10.72
C ASN A 156 0.29 -3.61 10.62
N SER A 157 0.86 -2.91 11.61
CA SER A 157 2.30 -2.60 11.65
C SER A 157 3.16 -3.85 11.65
N LYS A 158 2.77 -4.89 12.40
CA LYS A 158 3.50 -6.17 12.40
C LYS A 158 3.48 -6.83 11.02
N ILE A 159 2.30 -6.90 10.36
CA ILE A 159 2.16 -7.48 9.01
C ILE A 159 3.02 -6.72 8.01
N LEU A 160 2.95 -5.39 8.02
CA LEU A 160 3.74 -4.56 7.11
C LEU A 160 5.24 -4.67 7.35
N ASN A 161 5.68 -4.74 8.62
CA ASN A 161 7.08 -4.99 8.97
C ASN A 161 7.58 -6.35 8.46
N LEU A 162 6.79 -7.41 8.60
CA LEU A 162 7.13 -8.72 8.05
C LEU A 162 7.25 -8.72 6.54
N THR A 163 6.36 -7.98 5.86
CA THR A 163 6.44 -7.79 4.41
C THR A 163 7.71 -7.04 4.02
N ILE A 164 8.08 -6.01 4.76
CA ILE A 164 9.34 -5.26 4.55
C ILE A 164 10.55 -6.18 4.77
N GLN A 165 10.57 -6.98 5.83
CA GLN A 165 11.63 -7.95 6.07
C GLN A 165 11.76 -8.96 4.92
N TYR A 166 10.63 -9.45 4.40
CA TYR A 166 10.61 -10.31 3.21
C TYR A 166 11.25 -9.61 2.01
N ILE A 167 10.91 -8.33 1.76
CA ILE A 167 11.48 -7.55 0.65
C ILE A 167 13.00 -7.41 0.81
N HIS A 168 13.49 -7.10 2.00
CA HIS A 168 14.93 -7.00 2.28
C HIS A 168 15.68 -8.33 2.10
N MET A 169 15.07 -9.44 2.52
CA MET A 169 15.70 -10.76 2.38
C MET A 169 15.71 -11.29 0.95
N SER A 170 14.81 -10.80 0.11
CA SER A 170 14.64 -11.30 -1.28
C SER A 170 15.42 -10.49 -2.32
N GLY A 171 15.99 -9.39 -1.98
CA GLY A 171 16.70 -8.60 -2.96
C GLY A 171 17.38 -7.42 -2.64
#